data_e6921bba6cc76e6a903b9360d894e4f4
#
_entry.id   e6921bba6cc76e6a903b9360d894e4f4
#
_cell.length_a   1.000
_cell.length_b   1.000
_cell.length_c   1.000
_cell.angle_alpha   90.00
_cell.angle_beta   90.00
_cell.angle_gamma   90.00
#
_symmetry.space_group_name_H-M   'P 1'
#
loop_
_entity.id
_entity.type
_entity.pdbx_description
1 polymer ?
#
loop_
_entity_poly.entity_id
_entity_poly.type
_entity_poly.pdbx_seq_one_letter_code
_entity_poly.pdbx_strand_id
1 'polypeptide(L)'
;TIEDALKGARDIIAEQVNEDERARNAIRNQFSRQAVISAKVVKGKEEEAAKYRDYFEFSEPLKRCTSHRLLAIRRAESEGMLKVSISPDDEECIERLERQFVRSNNECGRQVAEAVQDAYKRLLKPSIETEFAAITKEKADEEAIRVFVENLRQLLLAPPLGQKRVLAIDPGFRTGCKIVCLDAQGNLLHNENIYPHPPVEKKKEAAAKLRKMVEAYQIEAIAIGNGTASRETEQFITNIRYDRKVQVFVV
;
A
#
# COMPACT_ATOMS: atom_id res chain seq x y z
N THR A 1 42.38 -29.44 10.63
CA THR A 1 41.77 -30.54 11.41
C THR A 1 40.77 -31.31 10.57
N ILE A 2 40.34 -32.49 11.01
CA ILE A 2 39.29 -33.30 10.35
C ILE A 2 37.96 -32.47 10.32
N GLU A 3 37.69 -31.73 11.36
CA GLU A 3 36.50 -30.88 11.47
C GLU A 3 36.49 -29.74 10.43
N ASP A 4 37.65 -29.12 10.18
CA ASP A 4 37.79 -28.09 9.13
C ASP A 4 37.56 -28.66 7.74
N ALA A 5 38.05 -29.89 7.50
CA ALA A 5 37.84 -30.58 6.23
C ALA A 5 36.36 -30.94 6.00
N LEU A 6 35.68 -31.43 7.04
CA LEU A 6 34.23 -31.69 6.99
C LEU A 6 33.44 -30.44 6.76
N LYS A 7 33.79 -29.34 7.42
CA LYS A 7 33.13 -28.04 7.22
C LYS A 7 33.29 -27.56 5.77
N GLY A 8 34.52 -27.59 5.24
CA GLY A 8 34.78 -27.25 3.83
C GLY A 8 34.01 -28.13 2.84
N ALA A 9 33.90 -29.43 3.13
CA ALA A 9 33.11 -30.36 2.30
C ALA A 9 31.61 -30.00 2.34
N ARG A 10 31.06 -29.67 3.53
CA ARG A 10 29.65 -29.18 3.65
C ARG A 10 29.39 -27.88 2.89
N ASP A 11 30.33 -26.93 2.94
CA ASP A 11 30.21 -25.68 2.21
C ASP A 11 30.15 -25.94 0.68
N ILE A 12 30.99 -26.82 0.15
CA ILE A 12 30.97 -27.19 -1.26
C ILE A 12 29.64 -27.86 -1.64
N ILE A 13 29.15 -28.79 -0.81
CA ILE A 13 27.88 -29.47 -1.05
C ILE A 13 26.73 -28.45 -1.01
N ALA A 14 26.76 -27.51 -0.07
CA ALA A 14 25.73 -26.46 0.03
C ALA A 14 25.68 -25.60 -1.23
N GLU A 15 26.83 -25.23 -1.80
CA GLU A 15 26.87 -24.48 -3.06
C GLU A 15 26.35 -25.35 -4.23
N GLN A 16 26.72 -26.63 -4.33
CA GLN A 16 26.18 -27.51 -5.35
C GLN A 16 24.66 -27.65 -5.27
N VAL A 17 24.11 -27.79 -4.06
CA VAL A 17 22.64 -27.81 -3.85
C VAL A 17 22.01 -26.51 -4.29
N ASN A 18 22.63 -25.36 -3.99
CA ASN A 18 22.12 -24.04 -4.38
C ASN A 18 22.15 -23.84 -5.91
N GLU A 19 23.14 -24.38 -6.60
CA GLU A 19 23.30 -24.28 -8.06
C GLU A 19 22.43 -25.29 -8.82
N ASP A 20 21.97 -26.35 -8.15
CA ASP A 20 21.15 -27.38 -8.79
C ASP A 20 19.78 -26.80 -9.22
N GLU A 21 19.54 -26.84 -10.53
CA GLU A 21 18.30 -26.28 -11.12
C GLU A 21 17.05 -27.00 -10.60
N ARG A 22 17.11 -28.30 -10.35
CA ARG A 22 15.93 -29.05 -9.84
C ARG A 22 15.63 -28.68 -8.40
N ALA A 23 16.67 -28.50 -7.58
CA ALA A 23 16.51 -28.00 -6.22
C ALA A 23 15.87 -26.60 -6.20
N ARG A 24 16.41 -25.66 -6.98
CA ARG A 24 15.85 -24.31 -7.07
C ARG A 24 14.39 -24.31 -7.54
N ASN A 25 14.08 -25.08 -8.59
CA ASN A 25 12.71 -25.18 -9.10
C ASN A 25 11.76 -25.87 -8.11
N ALA A 26 12.24 -26.86 -7.35
CA ALA A 26 11.45 -27.48 -6.29
C ALA A 26 11.06 -26.47 -5.20
N ILE A 27 12.00 -25.62 -4.75
CA ILE A 27 11.74 -24.58 -3.75
C ILE A 27 10.89 -23.45 -4.33
N ARG A 28 11.13 -22.96 -5.56
CA ARG A 28 10.23 -22.00 -6.23
C ARG A 28 8.80 -22.49 -6.29
N ASN A 29 8.59 -23.78 -6.56
CA ASN A 29 7.26 -24.38 -6.56
C ASN A 29 6.60 -24.35 -5.17
N GLN A 30 7.38 -24.58 -4.09
CA GLN A 30 6.87 -24.43 -2.73
C GLN A 30 6.50 -22.97 -2.43
N PHE A 31 7.36 -22.03 -2.73
CA PHE A 31 7.06 -20.60 -2.61
C PHE A 31 5.79 -20.22 -3.39
N SER A 32 5.70 -20.64 -4.65
CA SER A 32 4.52 -20.35 -5.48
C SER A 32 3.23 -20.92 -4.92
N ARG A 33 3.25 -22.08 -4.24
CA ARG A 33 2.04 -22.76 -3.79
C ARG A 33 1.64 -22.42 -2.36
N GLN A 34 2.61 -22.27 -1.47
CA GLN A 34 2.40 -22.30 -0.02
C GLN A 34 3.03 -21.11 0.70
N ALA A 35 3.73 -20.19 0.00
CA ALA A 35 4.34 -19.07 0.68
C ALA A 35 3.31 -18.23 1.43
N VAL A 36 3.69 -17.84 2.63
CA VAL A 36 2.96 -16.95 3.51
C VAL A 36 3.72 -15.62 3.56
N ILE A 37 3.02 -14.52 3.37
CA ILE A 37 3.56 -13.20 3.67
C ILE A 37 3.28 -12.90 5.13
N SER A 38 4.32 -12.56 5.88
CA SER A 38 4.22 -12.17 7.29
C SER A 38 4.85 -10.80 7.50
N ALA A 39 4.21 -9.99 8.31
CA ALA A 39 4.72 -8.68 8.69
C ALA A 39 4.67 -8.51 10.20
N LYS A 40 5.73 -7.92 10.77
CA LYS A 40 5.81 -7.57 12.20
C LYS A 40 6.36 -6.16 12.33
N VAL A 41 5.82 -5.41 13.31
CA VAL A 41 6.33 -4.07 13.61
C VAL A 41 7.78 -4.14 14.10
N VAL A 42 8.60 -3.18 13.69
CA VAL A 42 9.97 -3.03 14.18
C VAL A 42 9.90 -2.57 15.66
N LYS A 43 10.57 -3.30 16.54
CA LYS A 43 10.57 -3.01 17.96
C LYS A 43 10.97 -1.55 18.26
N GLY A 44 10.12 -0.86 19.00
CA GLY A 44 10.32 0.55 19.37
C GLY A 44 9.80 1.56 18.35
N LYS A 45 9.12 1.12 17.26
CA LYS A 45 8.51 1.99 16.26
C LYS A 45 6.98 1.94 16.23
N GLU A 46 6.36 1.41 17.26
CA GLU A 46 4.92 1.19 17.31
C GLU A 46 4.11 2.50 17.17
N GLU A 47 4.60 3.60 17.74
CA GLU A 47 3.96 4.92 17.63
C GLU A 47 4.15 5.54 16.23
N GLU A 48 5.36 5.50 15.68
CA GLU A 48 5.65 6.01 14.34
C GLU A 48 4.90 5.22 13.25
N ALA A 49 4.76 3.91 13.46
CA ALA A 49 4.10 2.99 12.56
C ALA A 49 2.57 2.95 12.74
N ALA A 50 1.95 3.83 13.54
CA ALA A 50 0.52 3.78 13.89
C ALA A 50 -0.42 3.65 12.67
N LYS A 51 -0.05 4.26 11.52
CA LYS A 51 -0.80 4.15 10.24
C LYS A 51 -0.80 2.74 9.64
N TYR A 52 0.10 1.86 10.10
CA TYR A 52 0.24 0.47 9.66
C TYR A 52 -0.17 -0.55 10.73
N ARG A 53 -0.93 -0.14 11.73
CA ARG A 53 -1.31 -0.97 12.89
C ARG A 53 -1.94 -2.29 12.50
N ASP A 54 -2.73 -2.33 11.43
CA ASP A 54 -3.40 -3.53 10.93
C ASP A 54 -2.41 -4.61 10.43
N TYR A 55 -1.14 -4.25 10.26
CA TYR A 55 -0.08 -5.13 9.76
C TYR A 55 1.00 -5.44 10.82
N PHE A 56 0.82 -5.07 12.09
CA PHE A 56 1.82 -5.27 13.16
C PHE A 56 2.08 -6.74 13.46
N GLU A 57 1.07 -7.59 13.33
CA GLU A 57 1.13 -9.05 13.44
C GLU A 57 0.32 -9.67 12.30
N PHE A 58 0.74 -9.40 11.10
CA PHE A 58 0.03 -9.85 9.90
C PHE A 58 0.62 -11.16 9.37
N SER A 59 -0.24 -12.09 8.97
CA SER A 59 0.15 -13.33 8.31
C SER A 59 -0.99 -13.81 7.40
N GLU A 60 -0.69 -14.01 6.13
CA GLU A 60 -1.68 -14.47 5.15
C GLU A 60 -0.98 -15.27 4.03
N PRO A 61 -1.64 -16.31 3.46
CA PRO A 61 -1.11 -16.94 2.25
C PRO A 61 -0.88 -15.92 1.14
N LEU A 62 0.33 -15.88 0.57
CA LEU A 62 0.73 -14.91 -0.45
C LEU A 62 -0.24 -14.82 -1.62
N LYS A 63 -0.82 -15.95 -2.04
CA LYS A 63 -1.83 -16.02 -3.10
C LYS A 63 -3.14 -15.31 -2.80
N ARG A 64 -3.45 -15.11 -1.52
CA ARG A 64 -4.68 -14.44 -1.06
C ARG A 64 -4.45 -12.98 -0.72
N CYS A 65 -3.19 -12.58 -0.60
CA CYS A 65 -2.84 -11.20 -0.29
C CYS A 65 -3.20 -10.31 -1.49
N THR A 66 -4.13 -9.40 -1.26
CA THR A 66 -4.57 -8.46 -2.29
C THR A 66 -3.49 -7.42 -2.57
N SER A 67 -3.44 -6.91 -3.81
CA SER A 67 -2.40 -5.98 -4.26
C SER A 67 -2.28 -4.73 -3.38
N HIS A 68 -3.39 -4.15 -2.94
CA HIS A 68 -3.36 -2.97 -2.07
C HIS A 68 -2.74 -3.27 -0.68
N ARG A 69 -2.99 -4.47 -0.10
CA ARG A 69 -2.36 -4.87 1.16
C ARG A 69 -0.87 -5.12 0.98
N LEU A 70 -0.51 -5.85 -0.08
CA LEU A 70 0.90 -6.11 -0.40
C LEU A 70 1.67 -4.79 -0.54
N LEU A 71 1.14 -3.83 -1.30
CA LEU A 71 1.78 -2.53 -1.50
C LEU A 71 1.87 -1.72 -0.20
N ALA A 72 0.84 -1.76 0.66
CA ALA A 72 0.88 -1.11 1.97
C ALA A 72 1.97 -1.71 2.88
N ILE A 73 2.08 -3.04 2.94
CA ILE A 73 3.10 -3.77 3.71
C ILE A 73 4.51 -3.44 3.18
N ARG A 74 4.69 -3.46 1.83
CA ARG A 74 5.98 -3.14 1.21
C ARG A 74 6.40 -1.69 1.41
N ARG A 75 5.46 -0.77 1.39
CA ARG A 75 5.70 0.62 1.73
C ARG A 75 6.15 0.77 3.18
N ALA A 76 5.46 0.12 4.12
CA ALA A 76 5.83 0.14 5.52
C ALA A 76 7.22 -0.48 5.78
N GLU A 77 7.60 -1.52 5.03
CA GLU A 77 8.94 -2.10 5.03
C GLU A 77 9.99 -1.11 4.51
N SER A 78 9.74 -0.46 3.39
CA SER A 78 10.66 0.54 2.82
C SER A 78 10.84 1.77 3.72
N GLU A 79 9.81 2.14 4.49
CA GLU A 79 9.88 3.17 5.52
C GLU A 79 10.56 2.67 6.81
N GLY A 80 10.96 1.39 6.88
CA GLY A 80 11.60 0.79 8.04
C GLY A 80 10.69 0.61 9.26
N MET A 81 9.37 0.56 9.05
CA MET A 81 8.35 0.41 10.09
C MET A 81 7.98 -1.06 10.34
N LEU A 82 8.01 -1.89 9.31
CA LEU A 82 7.72 -3.32 9.40
C LEU A 82 8.92 -4.15 8.96
N LYS A 83 9.05 -5.34 9.54
CA LYS A 83 9.85 -6.45 9.01
C LYS A 83 8.92 -7.38 8.28
N VAL A 84 9.21 -7.66 7.01
CA VAL A 84 8.39 -8.50 6.15
C VAL A 84 9.17 -9.75 5.76
N SER A 85 8.50 -10.88 5.70
CA SER A 85 9.04 -12.12 5.15
C SER A 85 8.01 -12.81 4.26
N ILE A 86 8.50 -13.48 3.23
CA ILE A 86 7.72 -14.31 2.33
C ILE A 86 8.35 -15.69 2.31
N SER A 87 7.75 -16.66 2.96
CA SER A 87 8.31 -18.01 3.06
C SER A 87 7.21 -19.07 3.13
N PRO A 88 7.39 -20.20 2.49
CA PRO A 88 6.65 -21.42 2.83
C PRO A 88 7.17 -22.00 4.15
N ASP A 89 6.65 -23.16 4.54
CA ASP A 89 7.18 -23.91 5.68
C ASP A 89 8.60 -24.38 5.40
N ASP A 90 9.54 -24.05 6.31
CA ASP A 90 10.95 -24.35 6.16
C ASP A 90 11.24 -25.86 6.27
N GLU A 91 10.51 -26.58 7.14
CA GLU A 91 10.70 -28.00 7.36
C GLU A 91 10.30 -28.79 6.12
N GLU A 92 9.14 -28.49 5.53
CA GLU A 92 8.70 -29.12 4.28
C GLU A 92 9.71 -28.88 3.12
N CYS A 93 10.28 -27.69 3.04
CA CYS A 93 11.29 -27.36 2.04
C CYS A 93 12.58 -28.17 2.23
N ILE A 94 13.07 -28.23 3.46
CA ILE A 94 14.28 -28.98 3.81
C ILE A 94 14.07 -30.47 3.56
N GLU A 95 12.98 -31.07 4.04
CA GLU A 95 12.67 -32.48 3.78
C GLU A 95 12.63 -32.82 2.28
N ARG A 96 12.08 -31.90 1.48
CA ARG A 96 12.02 -32.09 0.03
C ARG A 96 13.41 -32.10 -0.61
N LEU A 97 14.33 -31.26 -0.16
CA LEU A 97 15.72 -31.25 -0.60
C LEU A 97 16.49 -32.48 -0.09
N GLU A 98 16.28 -32.86 1.18
CA GLU A 98 16.92 -34.05 1.75
C GLU A 98 16.56 -35.31 0.97
N ARG A 99 15.29 -35.50 0.58
CA ARG A 99 14.86 -36.61 -0.28
C ARG A 99 15.60 -36.66 -1.64
N GLN A 100 16.06 -35.50 -2.13
CA GLN A 100 16.79 -35.44 -3.40
C GLN A 100 18.27 -35.72 -3.26
N PHE A 101 18.91 -35.29 -2.18
CA PHE A 101 20.36 -35.30 -2.01
C PHE A 101 20.87 -36.34 -1.01
N VAL A 102 20.12 -36.66 0.04
CA VAL A 102 20.53 -37.63 1.07
C VAL A 102 20.19 -39.05 0.63
N ARG A 103 21.20 -39.83 0.30
CA ARG A 103 21.05 -41.18 -0.25
C ARG A 103 21.37 -42.32 0.73
N SER A 104 21.85 -42.01 1.92
CA SER A 104 22.24 -43.01 2.92
C SER A 104 21.95 -42.54 4.34
N ASN A 105 21.76 -43.50 5.23
CA ASN A 105 21.45 -43.23 6.65
C ASN A 105 22.68 -43.39 7.56
N ASN A 106 23.89 -43.24 7.01
CA ASN A 106 25.13 -43.33 7.73
C ASN A 106 25.68 -41.91 8.09
N GLU A 107 26.87 -41.87 8.69
CA GLU A 107 27.50 -40.60 9.08
C GLU A 107 27.69 -39.65 7.89
N CYS A 108 28.07 -40.18 6.71
CA CYS A 108 28.20 -39.38 5.49
C CYS A 108 26.83 -38.75 5.10
N GLY A 109 25.73 -39.52 5.18
CA GLY A 109 24.41 -39.05 4.91
C GLY A 109 23.99 -37.93 5.86
N ARG A 110 24.40 -37.99 7.13
CA ARG A 110 24.19 -36.94 8.13
C ARG A 110 24.90 -35.64 7.75
N GLN A 111 26.16 -35.74 7.32
CA GLN A 111 26.94 -34.58 6.84
C GLN A 111 26.30 -33.93 5.60
N VAL A 112 25.75 -34.72 4.69
CA VAL A 112 25.00 -34.21 3.53
C VAL A 112 23.71 -33.53 3.96
N ALA A 113 22.94 -34.08 4.91
CA ALA A 113 21.74 -33.47 5.42
C ALA A 113 22.01 -32.09 6.07
N GLU A 114 23.06 -31.99 6.87
CA GLU A 114 23.50 -30.71 7.46
C GLU A 114 23.85 -29.69 6.36
N ALA A 115 24.56 -30.12 5.30
CA ALA A 115 24.89 -29.25 4.17
C ALA A 115 23.63 -28.79 3.40
N VAL A 116 22.63 -29.65 3.22
CA VAL A 116 21.36 -29.34 2.56
C VAL A 116 20.57 -28.33 3.39
N GLN A 117 20.52 -28.48 4.71
CA GLN A 117 19.86 -27.53 5.59
C GLN A 117 20.52 -26.14 5.56
N ASP A 118 21.86 -26.11 5.55
CA ASP A 118 22.62 -24.87 5.41
C ASP A 118 22.39 -24.24 4.04
N ALA A 119 22.44 -25.02 2.95
CA ALA A 119 22.13 -24.54 1.61
C ALA A 119 20.75 -23.89 1.52
N TYR A 120 19.73 -24.52 2.12
CA TYR A 120 18.39 -23.95 2.14
C TYR A 120 18.34 -22.62 2.92
N LYS A 121 18.81 -22.63 4.16
CA LYS A 121 18.67 -21.49 5.07
C LYS A 121 19.52 -20.28 4.66
N ARG A 122 20.74 -20.53 4.22
CA ARG A 122 21.74 -19.50 3.93
C ARG A 122 21.72 -19.02 2.48
N LEU A 123 21.38 -19.88 1.52
CA LEU A 123 21.52 -19.58 0.09
C LEU A 123 20.16 -19.57 -0.64
N LEU A 124 19.44 -20.69 -0.65
CA LEU A 124 18.23 -20.85 -1.45
C LEU A 124 17.07 -19.96 -0.96
N LYS A 125 16.75 -20.03 0.34
CA LYS A 125 15.62 -19.28 0.91
C LYS A 125 15.75 -17.77 0.70
N PRO A 126 16.85 -17.09 1.08
CA PRO A 126 16.98 -15.64 0.90
C PRO A 126 16.94 -15.22 -0.57
N SER A 127 17.55 -16.02 -1.45
CA SER A 127 17.55 -15.76 -2.89
C SER A 127 16.14 -15.83 -3.48
N ILE A 128 15.41 -16.91 -3.18
CA ILE A 128 14.06 -17.13 -3.71
C ILE A 128 13.03 -16.20 -3.05
N GLU A 129 13.19 -15.90 -1.77
CA GLU A 129 12.37 -14.88 -1.08
C GLU A 129 12.47 -13.52 -1.77
N THR A 130 13.69 -13.09 -2.11
CA THR A 130 13.93 -11.84 -2.85
C THR A 130 13.28 -11.88 -4.24
N GLU A 131 13.39 -13.00 -4.96
CA GLU A 131 12.76 -13.21 -6.26
C GLU A 131 11.23 -13.08 -6.15
N PHE A 132 10.60 -13.76 -5.19
CA PHE A 132 9.15 -13.69 -5.00
C PHE A 132 8.67 -12.33 -4.49
N ALA A 133 9.48 -11.66 -3.68
CA ALA A 133 9.22 -10.29 -3.26
C ALA A 133 9.15 -9.32 -4.45
N ALA A 134 10.08 -9.45 -5.40
CA ALA A 134 10.10 -8.63 -6.61
C ALA A 134 8.91 -8.94 -7.53
N ILE A 135 8.71 -10.21 -7.88
CA ILE A 135 7.63 -10.64 -8.78
C ILE A 135 6.24 -10.25 -8.25
N THR A 136 6.00 -10.45 -6.96
CA THR A 136 4.70 -10.14 -6.37
C THR A 136 4.45 -8.63 -6.26
N LYS A 137 5.51 -7.85 -6.01
CA LYS A 137 5.42 -6.40 -6.03
C LYS A 137 5.11 -5.87 -7.43
N GLU A 138 5.82 -6.31 -8.45
CA GLU A 138 5.59 -5.92 -9.84
C GLU A 138 4.14 -6.19 -10.26
N LYS A 139 3.64 -7.40 -9.99
CA LYS A 139 2.24 -7.75 -10.27
C LYS A 139 1.25 -6.85 -9.52
N ALA A 140 1.54 -6.50 -8.27
CA ALA A 140 0.67 -5.64 -7.48
C ALA A 140 0.70 -4.18 -7.97
N ASP A 141 1.86 -3.69 -8.41
CA ASP A 141 2.01 -2.37 -9.04
C ASP A 141 1.20 -2.29 -10.33
N GLU A 142 1.29 -3.29 -11.22
CA GLU A 142 0.52 -3.34 -12.46
C GLU A 142 -0.99 -3.32 -12.22
N GLU A 143 -1.48 -4.08 -11.24
CA GLU A 143 -2.89 -4.08 -10.88
C GLU A 143 -3.35 -2.74 -10.33
N ALA A 144 -2.56 -2.12 -9.45
CA ALA A 144 -2.86 -0.81 -8.90
C ALA A 144 -2.88 0.28 -9.98
N ILE A 145 -1.93 0.26 -10.92
CA ILE A 145 -1.89 1.18 -12.06
C ILE A 145 -3.13 1.01 -12.93
N ARG A 146 -3.53 -0.24 -13.21
CA ARG A 146 -4.73 -0.52 -14.02
C ARG A 146 -5.99 0.07 -13.37
N VAL A 147 -6.19 -0.17 -12.09
CA VAL A 147 -7.35 0.38 -11.35
C VAL A 147 -7.31 1.92 -11.35
N PHE A 148 -6.14 2.50 -11.15
CA PHE A 148 -5.96 3.95 -11.20
C PHE A 148 -6.32 4.53 -12.58
N VAL A 149 -5.85 3.90 -13.66
CA VAL A 149 -6.13 4.32 -15.05
C VAL A 149 -7.63 4.26 -15.36
N GLU A 150 -8.33 3.21 -14.91
CA GLU A 150 -9.76 3.09 -15.11
C GLU A 150 -10.54 4.20 -14.38
N ASN A 151 -10.20 4.47 -13.13
CA ASN A 151 -10.81 5.54 -12.36
C ASN A 151 -10.54 6.92 -12.96
N LEU A 152 -9.29 7.18 -13.33
CA LEU A 152 -8.89 8.44 -13.98
C LEU A 152 -9.62 8.63 -15.32
N ARG A 153 -9.74 7.58 -16.11
CA ARG A 153 -10.47 7.62 -17.37
C ARG A 153 -11.93 8.04 -17.19
N GLN A 154 -12.61 7.48 -16.17
CA GLN A 154 -13.98 7.86 -15.86
C GLN A 154 -14.11 9.34 -15.48
N LEU A 155 -13.17 9.85 -14.68
CA LEU A 155 -13.14 11.27 -14.31
C LEU A 155 -12.90 12.17 -15.53
N LEU A 156 -11.92 11.82 -16.38
CA LEU A 156 -11.59 12.62 -17.57
C LEU A 156 -12.67 12.60 -18.66
N LEU A 157 -13.44 11.51 -18.74
CA LEU A 157 -14.54 11.37 -19.69
C LEU A 157 -15.88 11.83 -19.11
N ALA A 158 -15.94 12.28 -17.87
CA ALA A 158 -17.15 12.82 -17.28
C ALA A 158 -17.61 14.05 -18.09
N PRO A 159 -18.94 14.22 -18.33
CA PRO A 159 -19.44 15.36 -19.08
C PRO A 159 -19.09 16.66 -18.35
N PRO A 160 -18.62 17.69 -19.07
CA PRO A 160 -18.26 18.96 -18.44
C PRO A 160 -19.51 19.64 -17.87
N LEU A 161 -19.32 20.33 -16.76
CA LEU A 161 -20.39 21.10 -16.11
C LEU A 161 -20.95 22.23 -17.02
N GLY A 162 -20.18 22.62 -18.02
CA GLY A 162 -20.47 23.74 -18.91
C GLY A 162 -20.07 25.10 -18.30
N GLN A 163 -20.41 26.15 -18.99
CA GLN A 163 -20.11 27.52 -18.54
C GLN A 163 -21.08 27.94 -17.44
N LYS A 164 -20.65 27.78 -16.18
CA LYS A 164 -21.42 28.15 -14.98
C LYS A 164 -20.58 29.00 -14.04
N ARG A 165 -21.28 29.79 -13.23
CA ARG A 165 -20.65 30.51 -12.11
C ARG A 165 -20.41 29.53 -10.98
N VAL A 166 -19.13 29.31 -10.61
CA VAL A 166 -18.74 28.27 -9.67
C VAL A 166 -18.12 28.88 -8.42
N LEU A 167 -18.51 28.35 -7.26
CA LEU A 167 -17.79 28.52 -6.01
C LEU A 167 -17.00 27.23 -5.75
N ALA A 168 -15.68 27.29 -5.84
CA ALA A 168 -14.83 26.14 -5.56
C ALA A 168 -14.26 26.21 -4.14
N ILE A 169 -14.18 25.04 -3.49
CA ILE A 169 -13.72 24.90 -2.11
C ILE A 169 -12.57 23.87 -2.07
N ASP A 170 -11.41 24.29 -1.54
CA ASP A 170 -10.33 23.40 -1.15
C ASP A 170 -10.43 23.15 0.37
N PRO A 171 -10.93 21.98 0.82
CA PRO A 171 -11.19 21.70 2.22
C PRO A 171 -9.92 21.53 3.05
N GLY A 172 -9.94 22.04 4.30
CA GLY A 172 -8.86 21.84 5.25
C GLY A 172 -9.29 22.07 6.70
N PHE A 173 -8.72 21.30 7.62
CA PHE A 173 -8.98 21.44 9.06
C PHE A 173 -8.21 22.61 9.67
N ARG A 174 -6.86 22.58 9.60
CA ARG A 174 -6.01 23.58 10.27
C ARG A 174 -5.94 24.91 9.54
N THR A 175 -5.79 24.86 8.22
CA THR A 175 -5.66 26.06 7.37
C THR A 175 -7.00 26.67 7.01
N GLY A 176 -8.11 26.03 7.39
CA GLY A 176 -9.45 26.37 6.94
C GLY A 176 -9.73 25.87 5.52
N CYS A 177 -10.95 26.12 5.05
CA CYS A 177 -11.37 25.87 3.68
C CYS A 177 -11.10 27.11 2.84
N LYS A 178 -10.28 26.99 1.80
CA LYS A 178 -10.05 28.07 0.83
C LYS A 178 -11.19 28.09 -0.18
N ILE A 179 -11.68 29.26 -0.47
CA ILE A 179 -12.81 29.46 -1.39
C ILE A 179 -12.40 30.38 -2.51
N VAL A 180 -12.84 30.04 -3.73
CA VAL A 180 -12.76 30.93 -4.88
C VAL A 180 -14.13 31.00 -5.56
N CYS A 181 -14.53 32.17 -5.99
CA CYS A 181 -15.71 32.38 -6.84
C CYS A 181 -15.25 32.71 -8.25
N LEU A 182 -15.77 31.99 -9.22
CA LEU A 182 -15.44 32.12 -10.63
C LEU A 182 -16.70 32.55 -11.43
N ASP A 183 -16.50 33.36 -12.46
CA ASP A 183 -17.54 33.61 -13.45
C ASP A 183 -17.72 32.46 -14.44
N ALA A 184 -18.63 32.58 -15.40
CA ALA A 184 -18.90 31.59 -16.40
C ALA A 184 -17.72 31.35 -17.39
N GLN A 185 -16.77 32.27 -17.47
CA GLN A 185 -15.57 32.19 -18.29
C GLN A 185 -14.37 31.66 -17.50
N GLY A 186 -14.52 31.44 -16.20
CA GLY A 186 -13.45 30.96 -15.31
C GLY A 186 -12.58 32.07 -14.71
N ASN A 187 -12.95 33.35 -14.86
CA ASN A 187 -12.23 34.44 -14.24
C ASN A 187 -12.50 34.49 -12.74
N LEU A 188 -11.46 34.78 -11.95
CA LEU A 188 -11.55 34.91 -10.51
C LEU A 188 -12.32 36.19 -10.11
N LEU A 189 -13.46 36.05 -9.43
CA LEU A 189 -14.25 37.13 -8.91
C LEU A 189 -13.94 37.47 -7.45
N HIS A 190 -13.66 36.42 -6.64
CA HIS A 190 -13.39 36.55 -5.21
C HIS A 190 -12.67 35.36 -4.67
N ASN A 191 -11.86 35.57 -3.62
CA ASN A 191 -11.26 34.50 -2.84
C ASN A 191 -11.32 34.83 -1.34
N GLU A 192 -11.50 33.80 -0.52
CA GLU A 192 -11.56 33.93 0.93
C GLU A 192 -11.30 32.60 1.63
N ASN A 193 -10.95 32.65 2.92
CA ASN A 193 -10.88 31.46 3.76
C ASN A 193 -12.04 31.44 4.76
N ILE A 194 -12.64 30.25 4.94
CA ILE A 194 -13.63 30.01 6.00
C ILE A 194 -13.17 28.88 6.90
N TYR A 195 -13.68 28.85 8.12
CA TYR A 195 -13.27 27.89 9.15
C TYR A 195 -14.47 27.15 9.75
N PRO A 196 -15.14 26.27 8.97
CA PRO A 196 -16.32 25.56 9.46
C PRO A 196 -15.97 24.39 10.39
N HIS A 197 -14.73 23.91 10.38
CA HIS A 197 -14.28 22.71 11.08
C HIS A 197 -13.37 23.01 12.29
N PRO A 198 -13.23 22.04 13.24
CA PRO A 198 -12.23 22.15 14.29
C PRO A 198 -10.81 22.33 13.71
N PRO A 199 -9.89 23.01 14.44
CA PRO A 199 -10.03 23.53 15.80
C PRO A 199 -10.76 24.88 15.92
N VAL A 200 -10.97 25.62 14.84
CA VAL A 200 -11.55 26.98 14.87
C VAL A 200 -13.09 26.98 14.96
N GLU A 201 -13.73 26.08 14.23
CA GLU A 201 -15.18 25.77 14.25
C GLU A 201 -16.15 26.97 14.19
N LYS A 202 -15.93 27.92 13.29
CA LYS A 202 -16.80 29.08 13.07
C LYS A 202 -17.94 28.79 12.07
N LYS A 203 -18.74 27.76 12.30
CA LYS A 203 -19.81 27.29 11.39
C LYS A 203 -20.82 28.38 11.00
N LYS A 204 -21.32 29.17 11.96
CA LYS A 204 -22.31 30.21 11.69
C LYS A 204 -21.76 31.33 10.81
N GLU A 205 -20.54 31.78 11.07
CA GLU A 205 -19.86 32.81 10.28
C GLU A 205 -19.59 32.29 8.86
N ALA A 206 -19.04 31.05 8.74
CA ALA A 206 -18.79 30.40 7.46
C ALA A 206 -20.07 30.26 6.62
N ALA A 207 -21.18 29.84 7.22
CA ALA A 207 -22.46 29.72 6.52
C ALA A 207 -23.00 31.07 6.05
N ALA A 208 -22.87 32.12 6.86
CA ALA A 208 -23.30 33.47 6.47
C ALA A 208 -22.46 34.00 5.29
N LYS A 209 -21.15 33.81 5.30
CA LYS A 209 -20.26 34.20 4.21
C LYS A 209 -20.62 33.47 2.92
N LEU A 210 -20.82 32.15 2.99
CA LEU A 210 -21.20 31.34 1.83
C LEU A 210 -22.54 31.81 1.21
N ARG A 211 -23.56 32.04 2.00
CA ARG A 211 -24.84 32.59 1.48
C ARG A 211 -24.62 33.90 0.76
N LYS A 212 -23.88 34.81 1.39
CA LYS A 212 -23.58 36.14 0.80
C LYS A 212 -22.82 36.01 -0.52
N MET A 213 -21.83 35.10 -0.60
CA MET A 213 -21.08 34.87 -1.83
C MET A 213 -21.94 34.25 -2.93
N VAL A 214 -22.75 33.24 -2.58
CA VAL A 214 -23.66 32.58 -3.53
C VAL A 214 -24.65 33.59 -4.14
N GLU A 215 -25.17 34.50 -3.34
CA GLU A 215 -26.08 35.55 -3.81
C GLU A 215 -25.34 36.62 -4.61
N ALA A 216 -24.28 37.20 -4.06
CA ALA A 216 -23.56 38.32 -4.68
C ALA A 216 -22.93 37.95 -6.04
N TYR A 217 -22.38 36.76 -6.16
CA TYR A 217 -21.76 36.29 -7.40
C TYR A 217 -22.64 35.39 -8.23
N GLN A 218 -23.92 35.23 -7.82
CA GLN A 218 -24.93 34.42 -8.51
C GLN A 218 -24.44 32.99 -8.83
N ILE A 219 -23.83 32.34 -7.85
CA ILE A 219 -23.24 31.01 -7.99
C ILE A 219 -24.32 29.97 -8.36
N GLU A 220 -24.01 29.13 -9.35
CA GLU A 220 -24.89 28.07 -9.86
C GLU A 220 -24.43 26.69 -9.40
N ALA A 221 -23.12 26.55 -9.14
CA ALA A 221 -22.53 25.29 -8.70
C ALA A 221 -21.46 25.52 -7.62
N ILE A 222 -21.39 24.58 -6.67
CA ILE A 222 -20.32 24.51 -5.67
C ILE A 222 -19.52 23.25 -5.94
N ALA A 223 -18.22 23.40 -6.16
CA ALA A 223 -17.27 22.30 -6.35
C ALA A 223 -16.41 22.15 -5.09
N ILE A 224 -16.35 20.95 -4.53
CA ILE A 224 -15.59 20.63 -3.32
C ILE A 224 -14.48 19.65 -3.68
N GLY A 225 -13.22 20.01 -3.38
CA GLY A 225 -12.08 19.12 -3.64
C GLY A 225 -12.14 17.85 -2.80
N ASN A 226 -11.84 16.70 -3.42
CA ASN A 226 -11.88 15.37 -2.78
C ASN A 226 -10.58 15.07 -1.98
N GLY A 227 -10.24 15.95 -1.05
CA GLY A 227 -9.08 15.79 -0.17
C GLY A 227 -9.45 15.66 1.31
N THR A 228 -8.51 16.10 2.15
CA THR A 228 -8.74 16.16 3.61
C THR A 228 -9.96 17.01 3.94
N ALA A 229 -10.81 16.55 4.88
CA ALA A 229 -12.06 17.20 5.30
C ALA A 229 -13.15 17.37 4.21
N SER A 230 -13.06 16.64 3.09
CA SER A 230 -14.03 16.72 1.99
C SER A 230 -15.44 16.33 2.43
N ARG A 231 -15.61 15.22 3.12
CA ARG A 231 -16.92 14.71 3.58
C ARG A 231 -17.58 15.64 4.58
N GLU A 232 -16.82 16.15 5.53
CA GLU A 232 -17.29 17.10 6.54
C GLU A 232 -17.70 18.43 5.88
N THR A 233 -16.95 18.86 4.87
CA THR A 233 -17.25 20.08 4.11
C THR A 233 -18.49 19.88 3.24
N GLU A 234 -18.63 18.75 2.55
CA GLU A 234 -19.83 18.42 1.78
C GLU A 234 -21.08 18.41 2.67
N GLN A 235 -21.03 17.76 3.82
CA GLN A 235 -22.11 17.72 4.79
C GLN A 235 -22.46 19.15 5.30
N PHE A 236 -21.44 19.96 5.59
CA PHE A 236 -21.64 21.33 6.03
C PHE A 236 -22.32 22.17 4.95
N ILE A 237 -21.84 22.12 3.70
CA ILE A 237 -22.36 22.88 2.55
C ILE A 237 -23.79 22.47 2.21
N THR A 238 -24.09 21.19 2.21
CA THR A 238 -25.42 20.64 1.90
C THR A 238 -26.46 21.01 2.95
N ASN A 239 -26.05 21.20 4.20
CA ASN A 239 -26.95 21.65 5.29
C ASN A 239 -27.26 23.16 5.27
N ILE A 240 -26.58 23.93 4.42
CA ILE A 240 -26.87 25.39 4.29
C ILE A 240 -28.07 25.58 3.35
N ARG A 241 -29.05 26.33 3.80
CA ARG A 241 -30.15 26.78 2.92
C ARG A 241 -29.70 28.01 2.14
N TYR A 242 -29.72 27.89 0.83
CA TYR A 242 -29.45 28.98 -0.11
C TYR A 242 -30.76 29.49 -0.70
N ASP A 243 -30.84 30.78 -1.00
CA ASP A 243 -32.04 31.40 -1.58
C ASP A 243 -32.24 31.08 -3.06
N ARG A 244 -31.26 30.39 -3.65
CA ARG A 244 -31.29 29.90 -5.03
C ARG A 244 -30.89 28.43 -5.11
N LYS A 245 -31.27 27.78 -6.20
CA LYS A 245 -30.87 26.39 -6.47
C LYS A 245 -29.38 26.34 -6.84
N VAL A 246 -28.56 25.64 -6.05
CA VAL A 246 -27.15 25.45 -6.29
C VAL A 246 -26.88 23.95 -6.37
N GLN A 247 -26.12 23.53 -7.38
CA GLN A 247 -25.66 22.14 -7.50
C GLN A 247 -24.37 21.98 -6.71
N VAL A 248 -24.24 20.89 -5.97
CA VAL A 248 -23.01 20.58 -5.20
C VAL A 248 -22.35 19.35 -5.78
N PHE A 249 -21.05 19.44 -6.02
CA PHE A 249 -20.22 18.37 -6.57
C PHE A 249 -18.97 18.18 -5.73
N VAL A 250 -18.54 16.93 -5.53
CA VAL A 250 -17.22 16.58 -5.01
C VAL A 250 -16.35 16.15 -6.19
N VAL A 251 -15.18 16.77 -6.34
CA VAL A 251 -14.30 16.64 -7.53
C VAL A 251 -12.87 16.32 -7.14
#